data_0d599479eb0382e8961850c783f9b930
#
_entry.id   0d599479eb0382e8961850c783f9b930
#
_cell.length_a   1.000
_cell.length_b   1.000
_cell.length_c   1.000
_cell.angle_alpha   90.00
_cell.angle_beta   90.00
_cell.angle_gamma   90.00
#
_symmetry.space_group_name_H-M   'P 1'
#
loop_
_entity.id
_entity.type
_entity.pdbx_description
1 polymer ?
#
loop_
_entity_poly.entity_id
_entity_poly.type
_entity_poly.pdbx_seq_one_letter_code
_entity_poly.pdbx_strand_id
1 'polypeptide(L)'
;DDFAQYQKLGDLKTWNIYSPLMAPVSLRQEWLELKDEDPFDYACVERKIPASSYLKASFDVQAAQTRNGSLQIEFLDEKGIACTRIELNKEGMIRVKNGARYGNVMPYQADQTYRFEATLDIQHRQLNLTVSTLDADGKALQSKSTKRIFYAPVHQIERIRFRTGDLRTFPTIDTPADWFGTLEHAGDTDTTALYRIAHVKTVSLGADAGSAVLKIADYKHYVDDFNAMEPEVLHASAIPNAQAWDWMKQNVPLFDCPQRNFEEMYYFRWWTLRKHIENTPVGYAMTEFLVPRSYADKYNLIASGVGHHIHESRWIRDGKYLDGILNTWYHGNGGKPMAKINFYSSWMPASIWERYLVDGNWKEFKSLLNDLDKEYQLWDDHRWSNGLYW
;
A
#
# COMPACT_ATOMS: atom_id res chain seq x y z
N ASP A 1 13.36 28.42 -3.89
CA ASP A 1 12.90 29.47 -4.80
C ASP A 1 12.56 30.72 -4.00
N ASP A 2 13.04 31.83 -4.47
CA ASP A 2 12.71 33.19 -4.03
C ASP A 2 11.81 33.78 -5.11
N PHE A 3 10.53 33.95 -4.82
CA PHE A 3 9.56 34.36 -5.82
C PHE A 3 9.69 35.84 -6.21
N ALA A 4 10.37 36.66 -5.42
CA ALA A 4 10.68 38.06 -5.79
C ALA A 4 11.51 38.23 -7.07
N GLN A 5 12.19 37.15 -7.49
CA GLN A 5 13.03 37.15 -8.71
C GLN A 5 12.21 36.93 -10.00
N TYR A 6 10.94 36.57 -9.91
CA TYR A 6 10.11 36.21 -11.06
C TYR A 6 9.07 37.31 -11.33
N GLN A 7 8.88 37.62 -12.61
CA GLN A 7 7.91 38.66 -13.03
C GLN A 7 6.53 38.09 -13.33
N LYS A 8 6.47 36.83 -13.77
CA LYS A 8 5.22 36.15 -14.14
C LYS A 8 5.30 34.65 -13.84
N LEU A 9 4.16 34.02 -13.66
CA LEU A 9 4.05 32.58 -13.40
C LEU A 9 4.77 31.70 -14.43
N GLY A 10 4.76 32.09 -15.70
CA GLY A 10 5.45 31.38 -16.79
C GLY A 10 6.98 31.32 -16.66
N ASP A 11 7.58 32.09 -15.75
CA ASP A 11 9.01 32.08 -15.47
C ASP A 11 9.41 30.94 -14.52
N LEU A 12 8.42 30.36 -13.80
CA LEU A 12 8.59 29.29 -12.84
C LEU A 12 8.74 27.93 -13.54
N LYS A 13 9.83 27.68 -14.25
CA LYS A 13 10.04 26.51 -15.11
C LYS A 13 10.04 25.17 -14.40
N THR A 14 10.31 25.16 -13.11
CA THR A 14 10.33 23.94 -12.27
C THR A 14 9.03 23.72 -11.50
N TRP A 15 8.02 24.54 -11.79
CA TRP A 15 6.70 24.45 -11.18
C TRP A 15 5.65 24.05 -12.21
N ASN A 16 4.78 23.13 -11.85
CA ASN A 16 3.50 22.91 -12.50
C ASN A 16 2.46 23.76 -11.79
N ILE A 17 1.62 24.45 -12.54
CA ILE A 17 0.63 25.38 -12.00
C ILE A 17 -0.72 25.05 -12.58
N TYR A 18 -1.69 24.79 -11.71
CA TYR A 18 -3.11 24.69 -12.05
C TYR A 18 -3.83 25.88 -11.41
N SER A 19 -4.37 26.75 -12.26
CA SER A 19 -4.90 28.05 -11.88
C SER A 19 -6.22 28.30 -12.63
N PRO A 20 -7.35 27.68 -12.20
CA PRO A 20 -8.64 27.95 -12.80
C PRO A 20 -9.15 29.35 -12.46
N LEU A 21 -10.20 29.81 -13.15
CA LEU A 21 -10.70 31.18 -13.07
C LEU A 21 -11.09 31.61 -11.65
N MET A 22 -11.78 30.69 -10.93
CA MET A 22 -12.27 30.96 -9.56
C MET A 22 -11.32 30.49 -8.46
N ALA A 23 -10.22 29.82 -8.85
CA ALA A 23 -9.15 29.46 -7.93
C ALA A 23 -7.78 29.85 -8.52
N PRO A 24 -7.52 31.17 -8.69
CA PRO A 24 -6.32 31.65 -9.36
C PRO A 24 -5.06 31.52 -8.50
N VAL A 25 -3.95 31.23 -9.18
CA VAL A 25 -2.60 31.37 -8.66
C VAL A 25 -2.00 32.68 -9.17
N SER A 26 -1.28 33.42 -8.34
CA SER A 26 -0.62 34.65 -8.73
C SER A 26 0.72 34.85 -8.02
N LEU A 27 1.61 35.64 -8.62
CA LEU A 27 2.82 36.14 -7.97
C LEU A 27 2.53 37.49 -7.35
N ARG A 28 2.89 37.67 -6.08
CA ARG A 28 2.74 38.94 -5.35
C ARG A 28 4.00 39.19 -4.51
N GLN A 29 4.89 40.03 -5.02
CA GLN A 29 6.18 40.29 -4.37
C GLN A 29 6.98 38.99 -4.20
N GLU A 30 7.27 38.61 -2.98
CA GLU A 30 8.01 37.40 -2.62
C GLU A 30 7.09 36.15 -2.44
N TRP A 31 5.78 36.30 -2.67
CA TRP A 31 4.78 35.28 -2.40
C TRP A 31 4.19 34.69 -3.68
N LEU A 32 4.04 33.37 -3.67
CA LEU A 32 3.15 32.67 -4.57
C LEU A 32 1.81 32.53 -3.87
N GLU A 33 0.78 33.22 -4.36
CA GLU A 33 -0.57 33.24 -3.78
C GLU A 33 -1.46 32.22 -4.47
N LEU A 34 -2.14 31.42 -3.66
CA LEU A 34 -3.21 30.51 -4.06
C LEU A 34 -4.51 31.05 -3.47
N LYS A 35 -5.37 31.58 -4.31
CA LYS A 35 -6.70 32.04 -3.93
C LYS A 35 -7.70 30.98 -4.34
N ASP A 36 -8.70 30.74 -3.51
CA ASP A 36 -9.76 29.78 -3.76
C ASP A 36 -11.11 30.41 -3.43
N GLU A 37 -11.95 30.52 -4.44
CA GLU A 37 -13.34 31.03 -4.38
C GLU A 37 -14.28 30.04 -5.07
N ASP A 38 -13.77 28.87 -5.44
CA ASP A 38 -14.54 27.87 -6.20
C ASP A 38 -15.00 26.75 -5.26
N PRO A 39 -16.30 26.49 -5.14
CA PRO A 39 -16.78 25.39 -4.32
C PRO A 39 -16.47 23.99 -4.92
N PHE A 40 -16.00 23.92 -6.17
CA PHE A 40 -15.82 22.67 -6.91
C PHE A 40 -14.44 22.47 -7.50
N ASP A 41 -13.60 23.49 -7.54
CA ASP A 41 -12.26 23.44 -8.10
C ASP A 41 -11.23 23.98 -7.08
N TYR A 42 -9.96 24.04 -7.41
CA TYR A 42 -8.88 24.36 -6.49
C TYR A 42 -7.70 25.04 -7.18
N ALA A 43 -6.93 25.83 -6.45
CA ALA A 43 -5.62 26.28 -6.88
C ALA A 43 -4.57 25.21 -6.51
N CYS A 44 -3.68 24.90 -7.44
CA CYS A 44 -2.62 23.94 -7.18
C CYS A 44 -1.29 24.36 -7.80
N VAL A 45 -0.23 24.24 -7.02
CA VAL A 45 1.14 24.43 -7.51
C VAL A 45 2.01 23.28 -7.05
N GLU A 46 2.87 22.80 -7.92
CA GLU A 46 3.69 21.63 -7.70
C GLU A 46 5.13 21.89 -8.11
N ARG A 47 6.02 21.93 -7.13
CA ARG A 47 7.46 22.09 -7.32
C ARG A 47 8.10 20.76 -7.69
N LYS A 48 8.68 20.68 -8.87
CA LYS A 48 9.51 19.53 -9.26
C LYS A 48 10.88 19.62 -8.59
N ILE A 49 11.33 18.52 -8.03
CA ILE A 49 12.63 18.38 -7.40
C ILE A 49 13.35 17.15 -7.97
N PRO A 50 14.68 17.09 -7.88
CA PRO A 50 15.39 15.85 -8.19
C PRO A 50 14.89 14.69 -7.34
N ALA A 51 14.79 13.51 -7.93
CA ALA A 51 14.41 12.29 -7.25
C ALA A 51 15.25 12.09 -5.98
N SER A 52 14.60 11.88 -4.84
CA SER A 52 15.25 11.90 -3.54
C SER A 52 14.79 10.77 -2.65
N SER A 53 15.72 9.97 -2.13
CA SER A 53 15.47 9.00 -1.09
C SER A 53 15.52 9.61 0.33
N TYR A 54 16.14 10.78 0.44
CA TYR A 54 16.19 11.59 1.65
C TYR A 54 16.06 13.06 1.25
N LEU A 55 14.99 13.71 1.70
CA LEU A 55 14.67 15.08 1.35
C LEU A 55 14.63 15.96 2.58
N LYS A 56 15.32 17.10 2.54
CA LYS A 56 15.07 18.23 3.43
C LYS A 56 14.36 19.31 2.65
N ALA A 57 13.23 19.76 3.14
CA ALA A 57 12.46 20.86 2.57
C ALA A 57 12.17 21.91 3.63
N SER A 58 12.24 23.18 3.24
CA SER A 58 11.83 24.29 4.07
C SER A 58 11.02 25.27 3.23
N PHE A 59 9.94 25.79 3.76
CA PHE A 59 9.09 26.78 3.11
C PHE A 59 8.28 27.56 4.13
N ASP A 60 7.91 28.78 3.78
CA ASP A 60 7.05 29.63 4.60
C ASP A 60 5.63 29.65 4.03
N VAL A 61 4.64 29.58 4.92
CA VAL A 61 3.23 29.60 4.58
C VAL A 61 2.51 30.63 5.46
N GLN A 62 1.64 31.40 4.83
CA GLN A 62 0.72 32.29 5.50
C GLN A 62 -0.70 32.08 4.96
N ALA A 63 -1.68 31.97 5.84
CA ALA A 63 -3.09 32.00 5.48
C ALA A 63 -3.69 33.35 5.83
N ALA A 64 -4.45 33.96 4.91
CA ALA A 64 -5.13 35.23 5.19
C ALA A 64 -6.37 35.05 6.09
N GLN A 65 -6.79 33.83 6.32
CA GLN A 65 -7.96 33.46 7.12
C GLN A 65 -7.62 32.36 8.12
N THR A 66 -8.50 32.21 9.11
CA THR A 66 -8.51 31.06 10.03
C THR A 66 -9.91 30.46 10.02
N ARG A 67 -10.02 29.14 10.10
CA ARG A 67 -11.28 28.41 10.12
C ARG A 67 -12.11 28.52 8.83
N ASN A 68 -11.43 28.72 7.73
CA ASN A 68 -12.03 28.75 6.41
C ASN A 68 -11.06 28.19 5.37
N GLY A 69 -11.57 27.37 4.46
CA GLY A 69 -10.78 26.67 3.47
C GLY A 69 -9.77 25.69 4.07
N SER A 70 -9.05 25.00 3.24
CA SER A 70 -7.94 24.14 3.63
C SER A 70 -6.76 24.28 2.65
N LEU A 71 -5.54 24.10 3.15
CA LEU A 71 -4.34 23.99 2.35
C LEU A 71 -3.71 22.62 2.59
N GLN A 72 -3.55 21.86 1.52
CA GLN A 72 -2.89 20.57 1.52
C GLN A 72 -1.45 20.73 1.02
N ILE A 73 -0.48 20.26 1.79
CA ILE A 73 0.94 20.24 1.43
C ILE A 73 1.38 18.80 1.37
N GLU A 74 1.75 18.34 0.17
CA GLU A 74 2.02 16.93 -0.10
C GLU A 74 3.42 16.72 -0.65
N PHE A 75 4.02 15.60 -0.29
CA PHE A 75 5.29 15.12 -0.84
C PHE A 75 5.01 13.88 -1.67
N LEU A 76 5.30 13.95 -2.97
CA LEU A 76 4.84 12.96 -3.95
C LEU A 76 6.00 12.34 -4.72
N ASP A 77 5.76 11.12 -5.18
CA ASP A 77 6.60 10.42 -6.14
C ASP A 77 6.33 10.85 -7.60
N GLU A 78 7.01 10.20 -8.53
CA GLU A 78 6.82 10.38 -9.98
C GLU A 78 5.39 10.13 -10.46
N LYS A 79 4.67 9.23 -9.79
CA LYS A 79 3.30 8.82 -10.14
C LYS A 79 2.25 9.71 -9.49
N GLY A 80 2.66 10.65 -8.65
CA GLY A 80 1.74 11.52 -7.91
C GLY A 80 1.19 10.89 -6.63
N ILE A 81 1.78 9.81 -6.15
CA ILE A 81 1.43 9.19 -4.87
C ILE A 81 2.08 10.02 -3.76
N ALA A 82 1.27 10.52 -2.83
CA ALA A 82 1.75 11.29 -1.70
C ALA A 82 2.15 10.34 -0.55
N CYS A 83 3.41 10.38 -0.12
CA CYS A 83 3.87 9.60 1.03
C CYS A 83 3.38 10.18 2.35
N THR A 84 3.24 11.49 2.43
CA THR A 84 2.73 12.20 3.61
C THR A 84 2.04 13.49 3.21
N ARG A 85 1.25 14.03 4.12
CA ARG A 85 0.49 15.26 3.90
C ARG A 85 0.45 16.07 5.17
N ILE A 86 0.72 17.36 5.03
CA ILE A 86 0.51 18.38 6.05
C ILE A 86 -0.72 19.18 5.62
N GLU A 87 -1.53 19.60 6.54
CA GLU A 87 -2.75 20.32 6.25
C GLU A 87 -2.96 21.50 7.21
N LEU A 88 -3.27 22.66 6.65
CA LEU A 88 -3.91 23.74 7.39
C LEU A 88 -5.41 23.54 7.19
N ASN A 89 -6.10 23.11 8.23
CA ASN A 89 -7.50 22.71 8.10
C ASN A 89 -8.46 23.82 8.48
N LYS A 90 -9.72 23.67 8.11
CA LYS A 90 -10.78 24.63 8.37
C LYS A 90 -11.16 24.82 9.86
N GLU A 91 -10.63 23.99 10.74
CA GLU A 91 -10.78 24.15 12.19
C GLU A 91 -9.67 25.03 12.79
N GLY A 92 -8.77 25.57 11.98
CA GLY A 92 -7.67 26.42 12.42
C GLY A 92 -6.48 25.66 12.99
N MET A 93 -6.27 24.42 12.56
CA MET A 93 -5.18 23.57 13.02
C MET A 93 -4.22 23.20 11.89
N ILE A 94 -2.94 23.27 12.18
CA ILE A 94 -1.91 22.58 11.39
C ILE A 94 -1.87 21.14 11.89
N ARG A 95 -2.13 20.20 10.97
CA ARG A 95 -2.10 18.78 11.26
C ARG A 95 -1.31 18.00 10.20
N VAL A 96 -0.85 16.80 10.51
CA VAL A 96 -0.04 15.99 9.61
C VAL A 96 -0.45 14.54 9.69
N LYS A 97 -0.39 13.83 8.56
CA LYS A 97 -0.63 12.39 8.50
C LYS A 97 0.36 11.63 9.38
N ASN A 98 -0.17 10.63 10.10
CA ASN A 98 0.57 9.64 10.85
C ASN A 98 -0.05 8.28 10.54
N GLY A 99 0.44 7.61 9.52
CA GLY A 99 -0.29 6.52 8.89
C GLY A 99 -1.66 6.99 8.38
N ALA A 100 -2.70 6.24 8.61
CA ALA A 100 -4.05 6.54 8.11
C ALA A 100 -4.70 7.78 8.75
N ARG A 101 -4.26 8.21 9.93
CA ARG A 101 -4.92 9.28 10.71
C ARG A 101 -4.13 10.58 10.65
N TYR A 102 -4.81 11.70 10.90
CA TYR A 102 -4.15 12.97 11.15
C TYR A 102 -3.81 13.13 12.64
N GLY A 103 -2.65 13.73 12.91
CA GLY A 103 -2.26 14.21 14.23
C GLY A 103 -2.06 15.73 14.23
N ASN A 104 -2.61 16.41 15.21
CA ASN A 104 -2.45 17.85 15.36
C ASN A 104 -1.00 18.20 15.70
N VAL A 105 -0.53 19.32 15.15
CA VAL A 105 0.78 19.91 15.43
C VAL A 105 0.60 21.15 16.29
N MET A 106 -0.05 22.20 15.75
CA MET A 106 -0.33 23.43 16.47
C MET A 106 -1.50 24.20 15.81
N PRO A 107 -2.18 25.10 16.52
CA PRO A 107 -3.13 26.00 15.90
C PRO A 107 -2.44 27.02 15.01
N TYR A 108 -3.13 27.51 13.99
CA TYR A 108 -2.66 28.63 13.18
C TYR A 108 -3.65 29.81 13.23
N GLN A 109 -3.15 31.00 12.89
CA GLN A 109 -3.90 32.25 12.90
C GLN A 109 -3.77 32.94 11.53
N ALA A 110 -4.79 33.73 11.19
CA ALA A 110 -4.77 34.55 9.98
C ALA A 110 -3.58 35.52 9.99
N ASP A 111 -3.01 35.75 8.82
CA ASP A 111 -1.89 36.66 8.54
C ASP A 111 -0.59 36.37 9.33
N GLN A 112 -0.55 35.25 10.04
CA GLN A 112 0.66 34.79 10.70
C GLN A 112 1.47 33.91 9.77
N THR A 113 2.77 34.19 9.65
CA THR A 113 3.69 33.37 8.86
C THR A 113 4.22 32.20 9.67
N TYR A 114 4.20 31.02 9.06
CA TYR A 114 4.71 29.77 9.61
C TYR A 114 5.79 29.20 8.71
N ARG A 115 6.95 28.90 9.29
CA ARG A 115 8.02 28.14 8.62
C ARG A 115 7.84 26.66 8.88
N PHE A 116 7.85 25.90 7.81
CA PHE A 116 7.84 24.45 7.83
C PHE A 116 9.24 23.94 7.47
N GLU A 117 9.78 23.09 8.31
CA GLU A 117 11.04 22.40 8.06
C GLU A 117 10.76 20.90 8.14
N ALA A 118 10.79 20.25 6.99
CA ALA A 118 10.46 18.84 6.83
C ALA A 118 11.71 18.05 6.44
N THR A 119 11.97 16.96 7.14
CA THR A 119 12.95 15.96 6.74
C THR A 119 12.22 14.65 6.48
N LEU A 120 12.29 14.17 5.25
CA LEU A 120 11.65 12.94 4.81
C LEU A 120 12.71 11.89 4.54
N ASP A 121 12.58 10.76 5.21
CA ASP A 121 13.44 9.59 5.09
C ASP A 121 12.60 8.45 4.50
N ILE A 122 12.86 8.13 3.22
CA ILE A 122 12.11 7.10 2.49
C ILE A 122 12.41 5.71 3.05
N GLN A 123 13.67 5.45 3.39
CA GLN A 123 14.07 4.14 3.89
C GLN A 123 13.36 3.78 5.20
N HIS A 124 13.20 4.77 6.09
CA HIS A 124 12.55 4.56 7.38
C HIS A 124 11.07 5.00 7.36
N ARG A 125 10.57 5.48 6.21
CA ARG A 125 9.19 5.98 6.03
C ARG A 125 8.78 6.99 7.08
N GLN A 126 9.66 7.93 7.35
CA GLN A 126 9.51 8.89 8.43
C GLN A 126 9.55 10.31 7.91
N LEU A 127 8.69 11.13 8.51
CA LEU A 127 8.72 12.57 8.44
C LEU A 127 9.12 13.11 9.81
N ASN A 128 10.19 13.89 9.86
CA ASN A 128 10.44 14.79 10.98
C ASN A 128 10.03 16.19 10.52
N LEU A 129 9.07 16.79 11.22
CA LEU A 129 8.51 18.10 10.88
C LEU A 129 8.66 19.04 12.05
N THR A 130 9.23 20.23 11.79
CA THR A 130 9.20 21.36 12.69
C THR A 130 8.38 22.47 12.06
N VAL A 131 7.43 23.03 12.81
CA VAL A 131 6.64 24.19 12.43
C VAL A 131 6.95 25.31 13.40
N SER A 132 7.37 26.46 12.86
CA SER A 132 7.74 27.63 13.63
C SER A 132 6.88 28.83 13.25
N THR A 133 6.33 29.55 14.24
CA THR A 133 5.72 30.85 14.04
C THR A 133 6.84 31.89 13.88
N LEU A 134 6.74 32.79 12.89
CA LEU A 134 7.75 33.81 12.63
C LEU A 134 7.27 35.19 13.04
N ASP A 135 8.23 36.04 13.47
CA ASP A 135 7.99 37.48 13.58
C ASP A 135 8.15 38.20 12.21
N ALA A 136 8.00 39.50 12.21
CA ALA A 136 8.11 40.32 10.99
C ALA A 136 9.51 40.27 10.35
N ASP A 137 10.54 39.97 11.12
CA ASP A 137 11.93 39.86 10.64
C ASP A 137 12.27 38.40 10.23
N GLY A 138 11.28 37.48 10.23
CA GLY A 138 11.43 36.09 9.86
C GLY A 138 12.12 35.21 10.90
N LYS A 139 12.22 35.68 12.15
CA LYS A 139 12.78 34.95 13.28
C LYS A 139 11.72 34.10 13.96
N ALA A 140 12.07 32.88 14.34
CA ALA A 140 11.17 31.97 15.04
C ALA A 140 10.84 32.48 16.45
N LEU A 141 9.54 32.61 16.72
CA LEU A 141 8.98 32.96 18.03
C LEU A 141 8.66 31.71 18.85
N GLN A 142 8.06 30.74 18.23
CA GLN A 142 7.67 29.47 18.83
C GLN A 142 7.83 28.37 17.79
N SER A 143 8.33 27.22 18.21
CA SER A 143 8.49 26.06 17.35
C SER A 143 7.90 24.82 17.98
N LYS A 144 7.33 23.95 17.14
CA LYS A 144 6.84 22.63 17.53
C LYS A 144 7.33 21.58 16.57
N SER A 145 8.03 20.56 17.09
CA SER A 145 8.54 19.45 16.32
C SER A 145 7.71 18.19 16.55
N THR A 146 7.58 17.38 15.51
CA THR A 146 6.89 16.12 15.55
C THR A 146 7.52 15.11 14.61
N LYS A 147 7.45 13.84 14.97
CA LYS A 147 7.86 12.71 14.13
C LYS A 147 6.63 11.91 13.73
N ARG A 148 6.52 11.57 12.45
CA ARG A 148 5.36 10.88 11.88
C ARG A 148 5.80 9.81 10.91
N ILE A 149 4.98 8.78 10.76
CA ILE A 149 5.17 7.75 9.73
C ILE A 149 4.39 8.12 8.48
N PHE A 150 4.90 7.69 7.33
CA PHE A 150 4.20 7.86 6.05
C PHE A 150 2.88 7.11 6.05
N TYR A 151 1.92 7.58 5.26
CA TYR A 151 0.65 6.88 5.07
C TYR A 151 0.62 6.04 3.79
N ALA A 152 1.50 6.35 2.84
CA ALA A 152 1.70 5.54 1.64
C ALA A 152 3.19 5.33 1.36
N PRO A 153 3.58 4.16 0.86
CA PRO A 153 4.94 3.89 0.44
C PRO A 153 5.23 4.58 -0.89
N VAL A 154 6.43 5.17 -0.99
CA VAL A 154 6.98 5.69 -2.24
C VAL A 154 8.44 5.29 -2.34
N HIS A 155 8.97 5.24 -3.57
CA HIS A 155 10.37 4.91 -3.82
C HIS A 155 11.28 6.12 -3.68
N GLN A 156 10.79 7.27 -4.11
CA GLN A 156 11.51 8.53 -4.15
C GLN A 156 10.49 9.65 -4.00
N ILE A 157 10.96 10.83 -3.62
CA ILE A 157 10.16 12.05 -3.65
C ILE A 157 10.68 12.91 -4.81
N GLU A 158 9.77 13.35 -5.65
CA GLU A 158 10.09 14.15 -6.82
C GLU A 158 9.30 15.46 -6.90
N ARG A 159 8.31 15.64 -6.02
CA ARG A 159 7.45 16.81 -6.03
C ARG A 159 7.03 17.23 -4.63
N ILE A 160 6.87 18.53 -4.47
CA ILE A 160 6.16 19.14 -3.35
C ILE A 160 4.95 19.85 -3.93
N ARG A 161 3.76 19.49 -3.50
CA ARG A 161 2.50 20.07 -3.95
C ARG A 161 1.88 20.92 -2.86
N PHE A 162 1.38 22.07 -3.23
CA PHE A 162 0.50 22.92 -2.43
C PHE A 162 -0.83 23.04 -3.16
N ARG A 163 -1.90 22.68 -2.52
CA ARG A 163 -3.22 22.63 -3.11
C ARG A 163 -4.24 23.17 -2.12
N THR A 164 -5.14 24.04 -2.58
CA THR A 164 -6.31 24.51 -1.79
C THR A 164 -7.43 23.48 -1.87
N GLY A 165 -8.40 23.62 -0.98
CA GLY A 165 -9.60 22.81 -0.93
C GLY A 165 -9.43 21.42 -0.31
N ASP A 166 -10.53 20.81 0.04
CA ASP A 166 -10.56 19.50 0.63
C ASP A 166 -10.23 18.42 -0.42
N LEU A 167 -9.58 17.35 0.00
CA LEU A 167 -9.29 16.24 -0.87
C LEU A 167 -10.43 15.25 -0.91
N ARG A 168 -10.63 14.64 -2.07
CA ARG A 168 -11.58 13.57 -2.26
C ARG A 168 -11.42 12.49 -1.20
N THR A 169 -12.49 12.15 -0.52
CA THR A 169 -12.57 11.00 0.37
C THR A 169 -12.91 9.75 -0.43
N PHE A 170 -12.25 8.63 -0.12
CA PHE A 170 -12.65 7.36 -0.71
C PHE A 170 -14.05 6.96 -0.25
N PRO A 171 -14.80 6.20 -1.06
CA PRO A 171 -16.08 5.66 -0.66
C PRO A 171 -16.00 4.88 0.64
N THR A 172 -16.99 5.06 1.48
CA THR A 172 -17.20 4.30 2.72
C THR A 172 -18.53 3.59 2.64
N ILE A 173 -18.93 2.87 3.70
CA ILE A 173 -20.26 2.27 3.77
C ILE A 173 -21.37 3.33 3.70
N ASP A 174 -21.09 4.53 4.22
CA ASP A 174 -22.03 5.66 4.23
C ASP A 174 -21.96 6.52 2.96
N THR A 175 -20.88 6.35 2.17
CA THR A 175 -20.64 7.08 0.92
C THR A 175 -20.22 6.07 -0.17
N PRO A 176 -21.18 5.43 -0.83
CA PRO A 176 -20.91 4.42 -1.87
C PRO A 176 -20.05 4.94 -3.05
N ALA A 177 -19.37 4.04 -3.74
CA ALA A 177 -18.46 4.36 -4.84
C ALA A 177 -19.14 5.06 -6.03
N ASP A 178 -20.43 4.86 -6.21
CA ASP A 178 -21.26 5.45 -7.25
C ASP A 178 -21.88 6.79 -6.85
N TRP A 179 -21.64 7.25 -5.64
CA TRP A 179 -22.11 8.55 -5.19
C TRP A 179 -21.21 9.68 -5.70
N PHE A 180 -21.58 10.28 -6.79
CA PHE A 180 -20.82 11.33 -7.48
C PHE A 180 -20.72 12.65 -6.69
N GLY A 181 -21.54 12.87 -5.66
CA GLY A 181 -21.41 14.02 -4.77
C GLY A 181 -20.14 14.06 -3.94
N THR A 182 -19.36 12.96 -3.94
CA THR A 182 -18.02 12.91 -3.37
C THR A 182 -16.92 13.13 -4.39
N LEU A 183 -17.25 13.55 -5.59
CA LEU A 183 -16.26 14.07 -6.50
C LEU A 183 -15.43 15.11 -5.76
N GLU A 184 -14.26 15.32 -6.17
CA GLU A 184 -13.09 15.95 -5.55
C GLU A 184 -13.30 17.09 -4.54
N HIS A 185 -14.51 17.62 -4.39
CA HIS A 185 -14.80 18.90 -3.79
C HIS A 185 -16.01 18.95 -2.89
N ALA A 186 -16.46 17.84 -2.43
CA ALA A 186 -17.56 17.85 -1.49
C ALA A 186 -17.17 18.65 -0.26
N GLY A 187 -17.49 19.89 -0.24
CA GLY A 187 -17.51 20.63 0.97
C GLY A 187 -16.68 21.88 1.12
N ASP A 188 -16.05 22.34 0.05
CA ASP A 188 -15.52 23.70 0.09
C ASP A 188 -16.61 24.65 -0.40
N THR A 189 -17.58 24.91 0.44
CA THR A 189 -18.78 25.61 0.00
C THR A 189 -18.64 27.11 -0.01
N ASP A 190 -17.48 27.67 0.44
CA ASP A 190 -17.98 28.80 1.05
C ASP A 190 -17.34 30.06 0.88
N THR A 191 -16.11 30.16 0.65
CA THR A 191 -15.60 31.48 0.96
C THR A 191 -14.17 31.59 0.52
N THR A 192 -13.83 32.77 0.10
CA THR A 192 -12.49 33.13 -0.29
C THR A 192 -11.45 32.66 0.73
N ALA A 193 -10.69 31.65 0.37
CA ALA A 193 -9.50 31.27 1.08
C ALA A 193 -8.25 31.77 0.30
N LEU A 194 -7.30 32.30 1.00
CA LEU A 194 -6.05 32.79 0.41
C LEU A 194 -4.87 32.28 1.21
N TYR A 195 -3.99 31.57 0.51
CA TYR A 195 -2.75 31.06 1.05
C TYR A 195 -1.57 31.65 0.29
N ARG A 196 -0.50 31.94 1.00
CA ARG A 196 0.76 32.47 0.48
C ARG A 196 1.89 31.54 0.82
N ILE A 197 2.75 31.30 -0.16
CA ILE A 197 3.89 30.38 -0.05
C ILE A 197 5.14 31.17 -0.45
N ALA A 198 6.19 31.07 0.35
CA ALA A 198 7.47 31.71 0.07
C ALA A 198 8.67 30.85 0.49
N HIS A 199 9.86 31.26 0.11
CA HIS A 199 11.16 30.74 0.54
C HIS A 199 11.29 29.20 0.42
N VAL A 200 10.76 28.61 -0.67
CA VAL A 200 10.80 27.17 -0.87
C VAL A 200 12.24 26.73 -1.18
N LYS A 201 12.83 25.98 -0.25
CA LYS A 201 14.18 25.41 -0.34
C LYS A 201 14.09 23.89 -0.22
N THR A 202 14.88 23.21 -1.03
CA THR A 202 14.99 21.74 -0.97
C THR A 202 16.46 21.33 -1.06
N VAL A 203 16.82 20.33 -0.28
CA VAL A 203 18.09 19.62 -0.36
C VAL A 203 17.78 18.15 -0.56
N SER A 204 18.10 17.67 -1.74
CA SER A 204 17.94 16.25 -2.12
C SER A 204 19.24 15.51 -1.83
N LEU A 205 19.17 14.42 -1.08
CA LEU A 205 20.30 13.53 -0.87
C LEU A 205 19.95 12.17 -1.50
N GLY A 206 20.85 11.75 -2.39
CA GLY A 206 20.99 10.43 -2.97
C GLY A 206 19.71 9.63 -3.27
N ALA A 207 19.28 9.63 -4.51
CA ALA A 207 18.72 8.42 -5.05
C ALA A 207 19.90 7.52 -5.41
N ASP A 208 20.15 6.48 -4.64
CA ASP A 208 20.98 5.39 -5.11
C ASP A 208 20.23 4.75 -6.28
N ALA A 209 20.63 5.11 -7.49
CA ALA A 209 20.14 4.48 -8.70
C ALA A 209 20.48 2.99 -8.60
N GLY A 210 19.49 2.17 -8.20
CA GLY A 210 19.61 0.72 -8.16
C GLY A 210 19.54 0.05 -6.79
N SER A 211 19.29 0.74 -5.68
CA SER A 211 18.96 0.03 -4.43
C SER A 211 17.55 -0.52 -4.52
N ALA A 212 17.40 -1.81 -4.32
CA ALA A 212 16.09 -2.41 -4.15
C ALA A 212 15.36 -1.70 -3.00
N VAL A 213 14.12 -1.26 -3.26
CA VAL A 213 13.30 -0.54 -2.29
C VAL A 213 13.08 -1.36 -1.04
N LEU A 214 12.88 -2.66 -1.21
CA LEU A 214 12.74 -3.62 -0.13
C LEU A 214 14.02 -4.45 -0.04
N LYS A 215 14.69 -4.38 1.10
CA LYS A 215 15.83 -5.24 1.39
C LYS A 215 15.34 -6.49 2.07
N ILE A 216 15.52 -7.62 1.42
CA ILE A 216 15.04 -8.91 1.92
C ILE A 216 15.51 -9.20 3.34
N ALA A 217 16.71 -8.77 3.72
CA ALA A 217 17.26 -8.98 5.05
C ALA A 217 16.48 -8.29 6.17
N ASP A 218 15.75 -7.21 5.85
CA ASP A 218 15.00 -6.43 6.84
C ASP A 218 13.82 -7.21 7.43
N TYR A 219 13.38 -8.27 6.74
CA TYR A 219 12.22 -9.09 7.15
C TYR A 219 12.61 -10.39 7.85
N LYS A 220 13.91 -10.67 8.01
CA LYS A 220 14.38 -11.91 8.63
C LYS A 220 13.93 -12.05 10.08
N HIS A 221 13.88 -10.95 10.81
CA HIS A 221 13.49 -10.93 12.21
C HIS A 221 12.10 -11.55 12.44
N TYR A 222 11.14 -11.36 11.54
CA TYR A 222 9.82 -12.01 11.64
C TYR A 222 9.95 -13.53 11.69
N VAL A 223 10.75 -14.11 10.80
CA VAL A 223 10.93 -15.56 10.75
C VAL A 223 11.68 -16.08 11.97
N ASP A 224 12.67 -15.34 12.46
CA ASP A 224 13.41 -15.69 13.67
C ASP A 224 12.48 -15.70 14.91
N ASP A 225 11.62 -14.69 15.02
CA ASP A 225 10.64 -14.57 16.11
C ASP A 225 9.60 -15.69 16.05
N PHE A 226 9.06 -16.03 14.86
CA PHE A 226 8.10 -17.11 14.70
C PHE A 226 8.72 -18.49 14.98
N ASN A 227 9.96 -18.72 14.55
CA ASN A 227 10.69 -19.95 14.87
C ASN A 227 10.94 -20.10 16.38
N ALA A 228 11.16 -18.99 17.09
CA ALA A 228 11.33 -18.99 18.53
C ALA A 228 10.01 -19.29 19.28
N MET A 229 8.87 -18.84 18.73
CA MET A 229 7.55 -19.09 19.33
C MET A 229 7.13 -20.56 19.22
N GLU A 230 7.48 -21.24 18.11
CA GLU A 230 7.03 -22.60 17.86
C GLU A 230 8.23 -23.46 17.36
N PRO A 231 8.85 -24.25 18.25
CA PRO A 231 10.07 -25.01 18.01
C PRO A 231 9.85 -26.35 17.29
N GLU A 232 8.72 -26.59 16.63
CA GLU A 232 8.42 -27.85 15.90
C GLU A 232 8.42 -29.14 16.74
N VAL A 233 8.01 -29.04 17.98
CA VAL A 233 7.96 -30.20 18.88
C VAL A 233 6.88 -31.20 18.48
N LEU A 234 5.75 -30.68 17.97
CA LEU A 234 4.56 -31.51 17.67
C LEU A 234 4.49 -31.95 16.20
N HIS A 235 5.15 -31.22 15.29
CA HIS A 235 5.06 -31.47 13.87
C HIS A 235 6.32 -30.99 13.16
N ALA A 236 6.96 -31.90 12.42
CA ALA A 236 8.06 -31.57 11.51
C ALA A 236 7.53 -31.50 10.09
N SER A 237 7.50 -30.31 9.51
CA SER A 237 7.03 -30.11 8.13
C SER A 237 8.09 -30.53 7.09
N ALA A 238 7.67 -30.66 5.81
CA ALA A 238 8.61 -30.89 4.69
C ALA A 238 9.67 -29.79 4.57
N ILE A 239 9.37 -28.59 5.06
CA ILE A 239 10.29 -27.46 5.10
C ILE A 239 10.40 -27.01 6.56
N PRO A 240 11.38 -27.52 7.34
CA PRO A 240 11.49 -27.28 8.77
C PRO A 240 11.86 -25.81 9.09
N ASN A 241 11.65 -25.39 10.34
CA ASN A 241 11.95 -24.03 10.83
C ASN A 241 13.39 -23.61 10.52
N ALA A 242 14.34 -24.53 10.58
CA ALA A 242 15.74 -24.25 10.23
C ALA A 242 15.92 -23.78 8.76
N GLN A 243 14.99 -24.14 7.87
CA GLN A 243 15.00 -23.76 6.45
C GLN A 243 13.96 -22.66 6.15
N ALA A 244 13.18 -22.22 7.13
CA ALA A 244 12.06 -21.31 6.91
C ALA A 244 12.51 -20.01 6.24
N TRP A 245 13.58 -19.38 6.72
CA TRP A 245 14.09 -18.15 6.12
C TRP A 245 14.56 -18.34 4.68
N ASP A 246 15.34 -19.39 4.42
CA ASP A 246 15.86 -19.67 3.09
C ASP A 246 14.75 -19.96 2.09
N TRP A 247 13.71 -20.65 2.54
CA TRP A 247 12.52 -20.89 1.73
C TRP A 247 11.73 -19.60 1.49
N MET A 248 11.46 -18.82 2.52
CA MET A 248 10.65 -17.60 2.42
C MET A 248 11.31 -16.56 1.52
N LYS A 249 12.61 -16.32 1.69
CA LYS A 249 13.32 -15.35 0.85
C LYS A 249 13.34 -15.70 -0.65
N GLN A 250 13.23 -16.99 -0.98
CA GLN A 250 13.21 -17.47 -2.36
C GLN A 250 11.81 -17.49 -2.96
N ASN A 251 10.79 -17.70 -2.14
CA ASN A 251 9.46 -18.08 -2.60
C ASN A 251 8.39 -17.03 -2.34
N VAL A 252 8.56 -16.20 -1.32
CA VAL A 252 7.52 -15.28 -0.86
C VAL A 252 7.74 -13.88 -1.45
N PRO A 253 6.71 -13.25 -2.05
CA PRO A 253 6.77 -11.86 -2.42
C PRO A 253 7.03 -10.98 -1.19
N LEU A 254 7.90 -9.97 -1.32
CA LEU A 254 8.12 -9.04 -0.23
C LEU A 254 6.92 -8.10 -0.10
N PHE A 255 6.56 -7.83 1.13
CA PHE A 255 5.48 -6.92 1.49
C PHE A 255 5.96 -5.99 2.59
N ASP A 256 5.69 -4.71 2.44
CA ASP A 256 6.04 -3.68 3.38
C ASP A 256 4.84 -2.79 3.63
N CYS A 257 4.50 -2.60 4.89
CA CYS A 257 3.31 -1.86 5.31
C CYS A 257 3.65 -0.92 6.48
N PRO A 258 3.20 0.34 6.44
CA PRO A 258 3.36 1.26 7.58
C PRO A 258 2.72 0.77 8.88
N GLN A 259 1.71 -0.08 8.76
CA GLN A 259 1.07 -0.74 9.89
C GLN A 259 1.79 -2.07 10.16
N ARG A 260 2.73 -2.06 11.09
CA ARG A 260 3.62 -3.21 11.37
C ARG A 260 2.88 -4.49 11.73
N ASN A 261 1.74 -4.41 12.40
CA ASN A 261 0.92 -5.58 12.70
C ASN A 261 0.36 -6.27 11.44
N PHE A 262 0.06 -5.54 10.35
CA PHE A 262 -0.34 -6.15 9.08
C PHE A 262 0.86 -6.77 8.36
N GLU A 263 2.02 -6.14 8.44
CA GLU A 263 3.25 -6.67 7.86
C GLU A 263 3.66 -7.97 8.58
N GLU A 264 3.65 -7.97 9.92
CA GLU A 264 3.91 -9.16 10.74
C GLU A 264 2.93 -10.28 10.40
N MET A 265 1.62 -9.98 10.31
CA MET A 265 0.58 -10.95 9.94
C MET A 265 0.83 -11.52 8.54
N TYR A 266 1.26 -10.72 7.57
CA TYR A 266 1.58 -11.18 6.24
C TYR A 266 2.70 -12.23 6.26
N TYR A 267 3.82 -11.95 6.93
CA TYR A 267 4.93 -12.89 7.03
C TYR A 267 4.58 -14.11 7.89
N PHE A 268 3.78 -13.94 8.94
CA PHE A 268 3.25 -15.05 9.74
C PHE A 268 2.41 -16.01 8.91
N ARG A 269 1.52 -15.50 8.06
CA ARG A 269 0.70 -16.31 7.14
C ARG A 269 1.57 -17.16 6.22
N TRP A 270 2.62 -16.61 5.63
CA TRP A 270 3.54 -17.37 4.79
C TRP A 270 4.38 -18.37 5.57
N TRP A 271 4.82 -18.00 6.75
CA TRP A 271 5.55 -18.90 7.64
C TRP A 271 4.68 -20.09 8.06
N THR A 272 3.39 -19.89 8.37
CA THR A 272 2.45 -20.98 8.67
C THR A 272 2.12 -21.80 7.44
N LEU A 273 1.84 -21.18 6.28
CA LEU A 273 1.55 -21.90 5.04
C LEU A 273 2.67 -22.90 4.71
N ARG A 274 3.93 -22.51 4.85
CA ARG A 274 5.08 -23.40 4.68
C ARG A 274 4.96 -24.68 5.53
N LYS A 275 4.49 -24.56 6.76
CA LYS A 275 4.35 -25.71 7.68
C LYS A 275 3.32 -26.74 7.23
N HIS A 276 2.37 -26.31 6.42
CA HIS A 276 1.31 -27.16 5.89
C HIS A 276 1.72 -27.89 4.60
N ILE A 277 2.92 -27.63 4.07
CA ILE A 277 3.45 -28.33 2.91
C ILE A 277 4.07 -29.63 3.37
N GLU A 278 3.59 -30.75 2.81
CA GLU A 278 4.03 -32.09 3.11
C GLU A 278 4.64 -32.78 1.87
N ASN A 279 5.58 -33.67 2.08
CA ASN A 279 6.11 -34.51 1.01
C ASN A 279 5.20 -35.71 0.76
N THR A 280 4.98 -36.04 -0.51
CA THR A 280 4.29 -37.25 -0.92
C THR A 280 5.15 -38.02 -1.95
N PRO A 281 4.87 -39.29 -2.21
CA PRO A 281 5.60 -40.05 -3.25
C PRO A 281 5.47 -39.49 -4.66
N VAL A 282 4.45 -38.64 -4.91
CA VAL A 282 4.14 -38.08 -6.23
C VAL A 282 4.32 -36.57 -6.33
N GLY A 283 4.74 -35.92 -5.23
CA GLY A 283 4.94 -34.47 -5.20
C GLY A 283 4.77 -33.90 -3.80
N TYR A 284 4.05 -32.80 -3.72
CA TYR A 284 3.73 -32.15 -2.46
C TYR A 284 2.23 -32.28 -2.17
N ALA A 285 1.87 -32.19 -0.91
CA ALA A 285 0.50 -31.98 -0.45
C ALA A 285 0.46 -30.70 0.38
N MET A 286 -0.71 -30.08 0.46
CA MET A 286 -0.98 -29.03 1.43
C MET A 286 -2.15 -29.47 2.29
N THR A 287 -1.93 -29.49 3.60
CA THR A 287 -2.91 -29.96 4.57
C THR A 287 -3.51 -28.78 5.33
N GLU A 288 -4.76 -28.89 5.78
CA GLU A 288 -5.31 -27.90 6.73
C GLU A 288 -4.89 -28.18 8.18
N PHE A 289 -4.45 -29.40 8.46
CA PHE A 289 -4.15 -29.86 9.81
C PHE A 289 -2.72 -30.35 9.90
N LEU A 290 -1.96 -29.82 10.85
CA LEU A 290 -0.60 -30.33 11.13
C LEU A 290 -0.63 -31.70 11.78
N VAL A 291 -1.73 -32.08 12.43
CA VAL A 291 -1.92 -33.38 13.05
C VAL A 291 -2.92 -34.22 12.23
N PRO A 292 -2.64 -35.48 11.93
CA PRO A 292 -3.53 -36.35 11.16
C PRO A 292 -4.95 -36.41 11.71
N ARG A 293 -5.92 -36.35 10.80
CA ARG A 293 -7.38 -36.42 11.12
C ARG A 293 -8.01 -37.63 10.48
N SER A 294 -8.82 -38.37 11.25
CA SER A 294 -9.49 -39.61 10.81
C SER A 294 -10.48 -39.38 9.65
N TYR A 295 -11.04 -38.21 9.53
CA TYR A 295 -11.99 -37.86 8.47
C TYR A 295 -11.32 -37.30 7.21
N ALA A 296 -10.05 -36.92 7.28
CA ALA A 296 -9.27 -36.47 6.11
C ALA A 296 -8.98 -37.67 5.16
N ASP A 297 -8.64 -37.35 3.93
CA ASP A 297 -8.14 -38.33 2.97
C ASP A 297 -6.65 -38.64 3.23
N LYS A 298 -6.07 -39.53 2.44
CA LYS A 298 -4.65 -39.81 2.46
C LYS A 298 -3.85 -38.50 2.41
N TYR A 299 -2.69 -38.48 3.07
CA TYR A 299 -1.87 -37.28 3.27
C TYR A 299 -2.58 -36.13 4.00
N ASN A 300 -3.58 -36.47 4.80
CA ASN A 300 -4.34 -35.51 5.60
C ASN A 300 -5.05 -34.42 4.76
N LEU A 301 -5.47 -34.76 3.54
CA LEU A 301 -6.07 -33.83 2.59
C LEU A 301 -7.57 -33.69 2.79
N ILE A 302 -8.10 -32.48 2.54
CA ILE A 302 -9.52 -32.14 2.54
C ILE A 302 -9.87 -31.33 1.30
N ALA A 303 -10.83 -31.82 0.50
CA ALA A 303 -11.20 -31.21 -0.78
C ALA A 303 -11.80 -29.81 -0.61
N SER A 304 -12.53 -29.53 0.46
CA SER A 304 -13.12 -28.21 0.72
C SER A 304 -12.08 -27.09 0.84
N GLY A 305 -10.85 -27.39 1.29
CA GLY A 305 -9.77 -26.43 1.47
C GLY A 305 -8.91 -26.19 0.24
N VAL A 306 -8.95 -27.11 -0.74
CA VAL A 306 -7.97 -27.13 -1.84
C VAL A 306 -7.98 -25.86 -2.70
N GLY A 307 -9.14 -25.27 -2.95
CA GLY A 307 -9.24 -24.03 -3.71
C GLY A 307 -8.50 -22.89 -3.01
N HIS A 308 -8.61 -22.77 -1.69
CA HIS A 308 -7.86 -21.79 -0.91
C HIS A 308 -6.36 -22.07 -0.95
N HIS A 309 -5.96 -23.34 -0.83
CA HIS A 309 -4.55 -23.72 -0.92
C HIS A 309 -3.94 -23.33 -2.27
N ILE A 310 -4.66 -23.52 -3.37
CA ILE A 310 -4.22 -23.10 -4.72
C ILE A 310 -4.15 -21.56 -4.79
N HIS A 311 -5.15 -20.86 -4.29
CA HIS A 311 -5.19 -19.38 -4.29
C HIS A 311 -4.03 -18.76 -3.52
N GLU A 312 -3.65 -19.32 -2.38
CA GLU A 312 -2.49 -18.86 -1.63
C GLU A 312 -1.18 -19.28 -2.31
N SER A 313 -1.06 -20.54 -2.71
CA SER A 313 0.17 -21.11 -3.27
C SER A 313 0.54 -20.58 -4.66
N ARG A 314 -0.42 -20.02 -5.41
CA ARG A 314 -0.15 -19.43 -6.75
C ARG A 314 0.85 -18.26 -6.71
N TRP A 315 1.06 -17.66 -5.53
CA TRP A 315 2.02 -16.59 -5.32
C TRP A 315 3.41 -17.08 -4.90
N ILE A 316 3.58 -18.38 -4.64
CA ILE A 316 4.89 -19.00 -4.39
C ILE A 316 5.67 -18.96 -5.68
N ARG A 317 6.89 -18.40 -5.63
CA ARG A 317 7.71 -18.20 -6.82
C ARG A 317 8.15 -19.51 -7.49
N ASP A 318 8.51 -20.54 -6.72
CA ASP A 318 8.85 -21.87 -7.24
C ASP A 318 7.57 -22.69 -7.45
N GLY A 319 7.14 -22.78 -8.70
CA GLY A 319 5.91 -23.48 -9.10
C GLY A 319 5.87 -24.96 -8.73
N LYS A 320 7.01 -25.60 -8.44
CA LYS A 320 7.07 -27.04 -8.09
C LYS A 320 6.17 -27.42 -6.90
N TYR A 321 5.96 -26.49 -5.96
CA TYR A 321 5.10 -26.76 -4.80
C TYR A 321 3.64 -26.91 -5.23
N LEU A 322 3.14 -25.95 -6.00
CA LEU A 322 1.76 -26.02 -6.48
C LEU A 322 1.57 -27.13 -7.52
N ASP A 323 2.53 -27.33 -8.42
CA ASP A 323 2.51 -28.45 -9.36
C ASP A 323 2.44 -29.79 -8.60
N GLY A 324 3.25 -29.94 -7.55
CA GLY A 324 3.24 -31.12 -6.68
C GLY A 324 1.93 -31.31 -5.94
N ILE A 325 1.30 -30.23 -5.46
CA ILE A 325 -0.01 -30.26 -4.80
C ILE A 325 -1.10 -30.75 -5.78
N LEU A 326 -1.13 -30.20 -6.99
CA LEU A 326 -2.08 -30.62 -8.01
C LEU A 326 -1.85 -32.07 -8.44
N ASN A 327 -0.58 -32.47 -8.65
CA ASN A 327 -0.25 -33.84 -8.97
C ASN A 327 -0.65 -34.81 -7.87
N THR A 328 -0.53 -34.45 -6.61
CA THR A 328 -1.01 -35.28 -5.49
C THR A 328 -2.52 -35.42 -5.52
N TRP A 329 -3.28 -34.34 -5.77
CA TRP A 329 -4.73 -34.43 -5.86
C TRP A 329 -5.20 -35.32 -7.02
N TYR A 330 -4.58 -35.23 -8.20
CA TYR A 330 -5.02 -35.98 -9.38
C TYR A 330 -4.41 -37.38 -9.51
N HIS A 331 -3.23 -37.63 -8.88
CA HIS A 331 -2.50 -38.89 -9.07
C HIS A 331 -2.01 -39.55 -7.78
N GLY A 332 -2.25 -38.96 -6.61
CA GLY A 332 -1.74 -39.45 -5.32
C GLY A 332 -2.31 -40.77 -4.83
N ASN A 333 -3.41 -41.22 -5.43
CA ASN A 333 -4.06 -42.47 -5.09
C ASN A 333 -3.71 -43.57 -6.10
N GLY A 334 -2.42 -43.95 -6.15
CA GLY A 334 -1.95 -45.00 -7.07
C GLY A 334 -2.11 -44.63 -8.53
N GLY A 335 -1.84 -43.39 -8.92
CA GLY A 335 -2.02 -42.84 -10.26
C GLY A 335 -3.45 -42.42 -10.60
N LYS A 336 -4.34 -42.39 -9.61
CA LYS A 336 -5.74 -41.95 -9.73
C LYS A 336 -5.97 -40.72 -8.87
N PRO A 337 -7.06 -39.98 -9.10
CA PRO A 337 -7.47 -38.91 -8.21
C PRO A 337 -7.63 -39.40 -6.76
N MET A 338 -7.43 -38.47 -5.82
CA MET A 338 -7.65 -38.75 -4.40
C MET A 338 -9.09 -39.22 -4.17
N ALA A 339 -9.27 -40.18 -3.28
CA ALA A 339 -10.57 -40.84 -3.08
C ALA A 339 -11.71 -39.89 -2.66
N LYS A 340 -11.36 -38.78 -2.01
CA LYS A 340 -12.33 -37.77 -1.54
C LYS A 340 -12.23 -36.46 -2.32
N ILE A 341 -11.74 -36.48 -3.57
CA ILE A 341 -11.54 -35.25 -4.37
C ILE A 341 -12.84 -34.47 -4.57
N ASN A 342 -13.95 -35.13 -4.69
CA ASN A 342 -15.29 -34.59 -4.84
C ASN A 342 -16.22 -34.82 -3.63
N PHE A 343 -15.64 -35.09 -2.44
CA PHE A 343 -16.42 -35.38 -1.23
C PHE A 343 -17.10 -34.14 -0.63
N TYR A 344 -16.57 -32.97 -0.90
CA TYR A 344 -17.12 -31.65 -0.53
C TYR A 344 -17.15 -30.78 -1.76
N SER A 345 -17.91 -29.69 -1.73
CA SER A 345 -17.87 -28.68 -2.79
C SER A 345 -16.43 -28.29 -3.05
N SER A 346 -15.96 -28.57 -4.25
CA SER A 346 -14.63 -28.21 -4.71
C SER A 346 -14.74 -27.18 -5.82
N TRP A 347 -13.92 -26.16 -5.76
CA TRP A 347 -13.77 -25.15 -6.78
C TRP A 347 -12.33 -25.16 -7.35
N MET A 348 -11.72 -26.32 -7.32
CA MET A 348 -10.35 -26.55 -7.80
C MET A 348 -10.17 -26.11 -9.25
N PRO A 349 -11.07 -26.41 -10.20
CA PRO A 349 -10.94 -25.93 -11.59
C PRO A 349 -10.87 -24.40 -11.70
N ALA A 350 -11.71 -23.68 -10.96
CA ALA A 350 -11.68 -22.22 -10.92
C ALA A 350 -10.35 -21.70 -10.35
N SER A 351 -9.86 -22.31 -9.30
CA SER A 351 -8.58 -21.93 -8.67
C SER A 351 -7.39 -22.21 -9.56
N ILE A 352 -7.41 -23.29 -10.34
CA ILE A 352 -6.37 -23.62 -11.34
C ILE A 352 -6.37 -22.58 -12.48
N TRP A 353 -7.56 -22.13 -12.89
CA TRP A 353 -7.67 -21.03 -13.86
C TRP A 353 -7.06 -19.74 -13.30
N GLU A 354 -7.35 -19.41 -12.05
CA GLU A 354 -6.79 -18.21 -11.41
C GLU A 354 -5.28 -18.32 -11.16
N ARG A 355 -4.73 -19.52 -10.96
CA ARG A 355 -3.29 -19.74 -11.00
C ARG A 355 -2.70 -19.33 -12.35
N TYR A 356 -3.30 -19.81 -13.45
CA TYR A 356 -2.88 -19.45 -14.79
C TYR A 356 -2.88 -17.92 -15.02
N LEU A 357 -3.84 -17.20 -14.48
CA LEU A 357 -3.89 -15.74 -14.59
C LEU A 357 -2.72 -15.04 -13.88
N VAL A 358 -2.07 -15.71 -12.93
CA VAL A 358 -0.89 -15.18 -12.22
C VAL A 358 0.41 -15.58 -12.91
N ASP A 359 0.58 -16.87 -13.25
CA ASP A 359 1.86 -17.40 -13.76
C ASP A 359 1.97 -17.38 -15.30
N GLY A 360 0.82 -17.26 -16.01
CA GLY A 360 0.76 -17.27 -17.48
C GLY A 360 1.23 -18.60 -18.09
N ASN A 361 1.38 -19.66 -17.31
CA ASN A 361 1.92 -20.94 -17.76
C ASN A 361 0.85 -21.77 -18.51
N TRP A 362 0.58 -21.38 -19.75
CA TRP A 362 -0.37 -22.08 -20.61
C TRP A 362 -0.04 -23.57 -20.82
N LYS A 363 1.23 -23.93 -20.89
CA LYS A 363 1.65 -25.31 -21.06
C LYS A 363 1.19 -26.17 -19.88
N GLU A 364 1.42 -25.71 -18.67
CA GLU A 364 1.02 -26.40 -17.44
C GLU A 364 -0.50 -26.47 -17.34
N PHE A 365 -1.21 -25.35 -17.51
CA PHE A 365 -2.67 -25.32 -17.51
C PHE A 365 -3.25 -26.33 -18.51
N LYS A 366 -2.72 -26.37 -19.73
CA LYS A 366 -3.18 -27.31 -20.78
C LYS A 366 -2.91 -28.77 -20.40
N SER A 367 -1.83 -29.06 -19.67
CA SER A 367 -1.54 -30.44 -19.25
C SER A 367 -2.55 -31.01 -18.25
N LEU A 368 -3.23 -30.13 -17.51
CA LEU A 368 -4.26 -30.50 -16.53
C LEU A 368 -5.66 -30.73 -17.13
N LEU A 369 -5.89 -30.41 -18.41
CA LEU A 369 -7.24 -30.48 -19.00
C LEU A 369 -7.86 -31.88 -18.91
N ASN A 370 -7.07 -32.94 -19.09
CA ASN A 370 -7.57 -34.31 -18.99
C ASN A 370 -7.96 -34.67 -17.53
N ASP A 371 -7.25 -34.13 -16.56
CA ASP A 371 -7.53 -34.38 -15.14
C ASP A 371 -8.77 -33.57 -14.71
N LEU A 372 -8.91 -32.37 -15.19
CA LEU A 372 -10.10 -31.56 -14.98
C LEU A 372 -11.36 -32.19 -15.59
N ASP A 373 -11.25 -32.75 -16.80
CA ASP A 373 -12.37 -33.46 -17.44
C ASP A 373 -12.76 -34.70 -16.65
N LYS A 374 -11.79 -35.50 -16.19
CA LYS A 374 -12.05 -36.65 -15.33
C LYS A 374 -12.67 -36.26 -14.00
N GLU A 375 -12.17 -35.20 -13.37
CA GLU A 375 -12.76 -34.67 -12.13
C GLU A 375 -14.23 -34.26 -12.35
N TYR A 376 -14.50 -33.57 -13.46
CA TYR A 376 -15.88 -33.22 -13.81
C TYR A 376 -16.77 -34.45 -13.97
N GLN A 377 -16.28 -35.51 -14.65
CA GLN A 377 -17.02 -36.76 -14.81
C GLN A 377 -17.32 -37.45 -13.47
N LEU A 378 -16.46 -37.36 -12.47
CA LEU A 378 -16.71 -37.90 -11.16
C LEU A 378 -17.92 -37.25 -10.45
N TRP A 379 -18.29 -36.04 -10.83
CA TRP A 379 -19.49 -35.39 -10.30
C TRP A 379 -20.76 -35.97 -10.87
N ASP A 380 -20.78 -36.75 -11.96
CA ASP A 380 -21.97 -37.38 -12.51
C ASP A 380 -22.60 -38.39 -11.53
N ASP A 381 -21.80 -39.00 -10.67
CA ASP A 381 -22.30 -39.88 -9.57
C ASP A 381 -23.08 -39.09 -8.51
N HIS A 382 -22.95 -37.79 -8.46
CA HIS A 382 -23.62 -36.84 -7.56
C HIS A 382 -24.73 -36.05 -8.26
N ARG A 383 -25.19 -36.52 -9.41
CA ARG A 383 -26.23 -35.85 -10.21
C ARG A 383 -27.62 -36.38 -9.91
N TRP A 384 -28.53 -35.51 -9.59
CA TRP A 384 -29.93 -35.86 -9.44
C TRP A 384 -30.61 -36.06 -10.80
N SER A 385 -31.79 -36.73 -10.80
CA SER A 385 -32.59 -36.96 -12.02
C SER A 385 -33.03 -35.67 -12.71
N ASN A 386 -33.11 -34.58 -12.00
CA ASN A 386 -33.39 -33.24 -12.55
C ASN A 386 -32.16 -32.56 -13.18
N GLY A 387 -31.00 -33.20 -13.16
CA GLY A 387 -29.75 -32.68 -13.73
C GLY A 387 -28.90 -31.79 -12.83
N LEU A 388 -29.35 -31.54 -11.61
CA LEU A 388 -28.56 -30.78 -10.61
C LEU A 388 -27.58 -31.69 -9.88
N TYR A 389 -26.48 -31.15 -9.45
CA TYR A 389 -25.52 -31.82 -8.59
C TYR A 389 -25.84 -31.58 -7.11
N TRP A 390 -25.43 -32.50 -6.20
CA TRP A 390 -25.65 -32.42 -4.77
C TRP A 390 -24.37 -32.61 -3.97
#